data_665180efac961bf270888de95ab01b94
#
_entry.id   665180efac961bf270888de95ab01b94
#
_cell.length_a   1.000
_cell.length_b   1.000
_cell.length_c   1.000
_cell.angle_alpha   90.00
_cell.angle_beta   90.00
_cell.angle_gamma   90.00
#
_symmetry.space_group_name_H-M   'P 1'
#
loop_
_entity.id
_entity.type
_entity.pdbx_description
1 polymer ?
#
loop_
_entity_poly.entity_id
_entity_poly.type
_entity_poly.pdbx_seq_one_letter_code
_entity_poly.pdbx_strand_id
1 'polypeptide(L)'
;MTMKHFMALLLLGSAVTLQAQETVVKGKIDGISSGKLYLIAQTGEEKFDTLGCCDFKKSKFVLKAQVNEPMVAQLIVEGYQGGFRLLAEPGVSYEALLTNDSHSYIRGGKLQDDYESYMAYADSLRNVIDGVRTRYEAHKAQNKFRSASQANDTLRRSEQHLHQFTQDFLASHDDLITAYTFQTNALMKEAGLAESKRMYESLGAGAKAT
;
A
#
# COMPACT_ATOMS: atom_id res chain seq x y z
N MET A 1 -23.37 -61.92 -33.96
CA MET A 1 -21.97 -61.48 -33.61
C MET A 1 -21.99 -60.00 -33.42
N THR A 2 -21.98 -59.56 -32.15
CA THR A 2 -22.11 -58.18 -31.74
C THR A 2 -20.75 -57.71 -31.28
N MET A 3 -20.15 -56.80 -32.01
CA MET A 3 -18.85 -56.20 -31.71
C MET A 3 -19.08 -54.97 -30.85
N LYS A 4 -18.76 -55.04 -29.55
CA LYS A 4 -18.83 -53.94 -28.59
C LYS A 4 -17.60 -53.06 -28.77
N HIS A 5 -17.79 -51.86 -29.26
CA HIS A 5 -16.75 -50.82 -29.27
C HIS A 5 -16.62 -50.22 -27.87
N PHE A 6 -15.49 -50.45 -27.25
CA PHE A 6 -15.10 -49.86 -25.98
C PHE A 6 -14.39 -48.54 -26.32
N MET A 7 -15.13 -47.43 -26.20
CA MET A 7 -14.57 -46.07 -26.37
C MET A 7 -14.00 -45.61 -25.04
N ALA A 8 -12.69 -45.74 -24.89
CA ALA A 8 -11.96 -45.20 -23.76
C ALA A 8 -11.82 -43.70 -23.94
N LEU A 9 -12.59 -42.94 -23.16
CA LEU A 9 -12.50 -41.48 -23.06
C LEU A 9 -11.28 -41.13 -22.18
N LEU A 10 -10.16 -40.76 -22.82
CA LEU A 10 -9.00 -40.22 -22.13
C LEU A 10 -9.32 -38.78 -21.65
N LEU A 11 -9.69 -38.63 -20.40
CA LEU A 11 -9.72 -37.35 -19.67
C LEU A 11 -8.27 -36.92 -19.46
N LEU A 12 -7.73 -36.11 -20.36
CA LEU A 12 -6.52 -35.33 -20.13
C LEU A 12 -6.90 -34.23 -19.11
N GLY A 13 -6.71 -34.52 -17.83
CA GLY A 13 -6.72 -33.54 -16.78
C GLY A 13 -5.54 -32.60 -17.00
N SER A 14 -5.78 -31.42 -17.54
CA SER A 14 -4.81 -30.32 -17.55
C SER A 14 -4.58 -29.91 -16.12
N ALA A 15 -3.54 -30.43 -15.49
CA ALA A 15 -3.01 -29.88 -14.26
C ALA A 15 -2.50 -28.48 -14.60
N VAL A 16 -3.31 -27.47 -14.31
CA VAL A 16 -2.86 -26.08 -14.29
C VAL A 16 -1.89 -26.00 -13.11
N THR A 17 -0.61 -26.20 -13.40
CA THR A 17 0.44 -25.85 -12.43
C THR A 17 0.34 -24.34 -12.23
N LEU A 18 -0.19 -23.90 -11.08
CA LEU A 18 -0.02 -22.53 -10.62
C LEU A 18 1.51 -22.33 -10.44
N GLN A 19 2.15 -21.89 -11.51
CA GLN A 19 3.54 -21.48 -11.43
C GLN A 19 3.52 -20.15 -10.69
N ALA A 20 4.04 -20.14 -9.47
CA ALA A 20 4.26 -18.91 -8.72
C ALA A 20 5.04 -17.93 -9.63
N GLN A 21 4.40 -16.82 -9.98
CA GLN A 21 5.02 -15.84 -10.87
C GLN A 21 6.07 -15.06 -10.09
N GLU A 22 7.32 -15.06 -10.58
CA GLU A 22 8.42 -14.37 -9.95
C GLU A 22 8.21 -12.86 -10.00
N THR A 23 8.04 -12.25 -8.84
CA THR A 23 8.00 -10.79 -8.66
C THR A 23 9.42 -10.26 -8.54
N VAL A 24 9.74 -9.20 -9.24
CA VAL A 24 11.10 -8.63 -9.29
C VAL A 24 11.08 -7.19 -8.79
N VAL A 25 11.96 -6.86 -7.83
CA VAL A 25 12.21 -5.47 -7.43
C VAL A 25 13.64 -5.11 -7.77
N LYS A 26 13.84 -4.11 -8.63
CA LYS A 26 15.18 -3.60 -9.00
C LYS A 26 15.30 -2.14 -8.60
N GLY A 27 16.50 -1.74 -8.17
CA GLY A 27 16.65 -0.34 -7.78
C GLY A 27 17.98 0.01 -7.18
N LYS A 28 17.95 1.12 -6.44
CA LYS A 28 19.09 1.65 -5.69
C LYS A 28 18.74 1.91 -4.24
N ILE A 29 19.74 1.81 -3.38
CA ILE A 29 19.67 2.22 -1.96
C ILE A 29 20.66 3.37 -1.80
N ASP A 30 20.18 4.56 -1.48
CA ASP A 30 21.05 5.72 -1.29
C ASP A 30 21.74 5.66 0.07
N GLY A 31 22.99 6.13 0.12
CA GLY A 31 23.79 6.14 1.35
C GLY A 31 24.37 4.81 1.78
N ILE A 32 24.00 3.67 1.16
CA ILE A 32 24.51 2.34 1.51
C ILE A 32 25.11 1.66 0.28
N SER A 33 26.40 1.34 0.32
CA SER A 33 27.11 0.81 -0.84
C SER A 33 26.94 -0.70 -1.06
N SER A 34 26.76 -1.48 0.02
CA SER A 34 26.60 -2.93 -0.01
C SER A 34 25.91 -3.45 1.24
N GLY A 35 25.27 -4.59 1.14
CA GLY A 35 24.56 -5.26 2.23
C GLY A 35 23.61 -6.31 1.71
N LYS A 36 22.64 -6.68 2.53
CA LYS A 36 21.58 -7.61 2.18
C LYS A 36 20.21 -6.92 2.29
N LEU A 37 19.35 -7.20 1.33
CA LEU A 37 17.99 -6.69 1.25
C LEU A 37 17.01 -7.88 1.30
N TYR A 38 15.97 -7.76 2.11
CA TYR A 38 14.91 -8.74 2.24
C TYR A 38 13.58 -8.15 1.80
N LEU A 39 12.72 -8.96 1.20
CA LEU A 39 11.30 -8.69 1.08
C LEU A 39 10.56 -9.58 2.07
N ILE A 40 9.88 -8.97 3.03
CA ILE A 40 9.20 -9.65 4.13
C ILE A 40 7.72 -9.27 4.11
N ALA A 41 6.84 -10.26 4.29
CA ALA A 41 5.41 -10.05 4.48
C ALA A 41 4.94 -10.59 5.83
N GLN A 42 3.96 -9.94 6.41
CA GLN A 42 3.24 -10.47 7.57
C GLN A 42 2.16 -11.41 7.07
N THR A 43 2.24 -12.68 7.46
CA THR A 43 1.32 -13.76 7.04
C THR A 43 0.45 -14.29 8.17
N GLY A 44 0.47 -13.64 9.34
CA GLY A 44 -0.34 -13.94 10.52
C GLY A 44 -0.12 -12.89 11.61
N GLU A 45 -0.79 -13.02 12.76
CA GLU A 45 -0.74 -12.02 13.84
C GLU A 45 0.69 -11.66 14.27
N GLU A 46 1.58 -12.66 14.40
CA GLU A 46 3.00 -12.48 14.76
C GLU A 46 3.94 -13.22 13.80
N LYS A 47 3.43 -13.67 12.65
CA LYS A 47 4.21 -14.44 11.70
C LYS A 47 4.65 -13.57 10.52
N PHE A 48 5.97 -13.61 10.27
CA PHE A 48 6.59 -12.92 9.14
C PHE A 48 7.32 -13.95 8.28
N ASP A 49 7.05 -13.91 6.98
CA ASP A 49 7.69 -14.77 5.99
C ASP A 49 8.60 -13.96 5.08
N THR A 50 9.80 -14.46 4.83
CA THR A 50 10.71 -13.88 3.84
C THR A 50 10.34 -14.38 2.46
N LEU A 51 9.81 -13.51 1.62
CA LEU A 51 9.39 -13.80 0.25
C LEU A 51 10.59 -13.87 -0.71
N GLY A 52 11.66 -13.16 -0.39
CA GLY A 52 12.88 -13.14 -1.17
C GLY A 52 13.97 -12.32 -0.51
N CYS A 53 15.23 -12.55 -0.93
CA CYS A 53 16.36 -11.74 -0.48
C CYS A 53 17.44 -11.65 -1.58
N CYS A 54 18.27 -10.62 -1.48
CA CYS A 54 19.44 -10.48 -2.34
C CYS A 54 20.57 -9.74 -1.64
N ASP A 55 21.80 -10.02 -2.04
CA ASP A 55 22.94 -9.16 -1.75
C ASP A 55 22.99 -8.01 -2.76
N PHE A 56 23.32 -6.81 -2.30
CA PHE A 56 23.51 -5.67 -3.17
C PHE A 56 24.92 -5.09 -3.09
N LYS A 57 25.39 -4.52 -4.20
CA LYS A 57 26.70 -3.89 -4.34
C LYS A 57 26.60 -2.60 -5.15
N LYS A 58 27.46 -1.62 -4.82
CA LYS A 58 27.45 -0.29 -5.45
C LYS A 58 26.06 0.35 -5.41
N SER A 59 25.39 0.15 -4.27
CA SER A 59 24.03 0.65 -3.99
C SER A 59 22.93 0.11 -4.93
N LYS A 60 23.21 -0.89 -5.77
CA LYS A 60 22.24 -1.45 -6.73
C LYS A 60 21.83 -2.84 -6.33
N PHE A 61 20.53 -3.13 -6.50
CA PHE A 61 19.96 -4.45 -6.22
C PHE A 61 19.00 -4.92 -7.30
N VAL A 62 18.85 -6.24 -7.37
CA VAL A 62 17.77 -6.94 -8.05
C VAL A 62 17.32 -8.04 -7.11
N LEU A 63 16.15 -7.88 -6.53
CA LEU A 63 15.53 -8.84 -5.62
C LEU A 63 14.44 -9.59 -6.38
N LYS A 64 14.43 -10.90 -6.26
CA LYS A 64 13.44 -11.81 -6.81
C LYS A 64 12.67 -12.43 -5.65
N ALA A 65 11.37 -12.48 -5.75
CA ALA A 65 10.47 -12.97 -4.71
C ALA A 65 9.36 -13.83 -5.30
N GLN A 66 8.91 -14.80 -4.51
CA GLN A 66 7.73 -15.60 -4.83
C GLN A 66 6.51 -14.95 -4.17
N VAL A 67 5.67 -14.35 -4.99
CA VAL A 67 4.41 -13.74 -4.57
C VAL A 67 3.28 -14.50 -5.24
N ASN A 68 2.44 -15.16 -4.47
CA ASN A 68 1.36 -16.01 -4.97
C ASN A 68 0.04 -15.28 -5.13
N GLU A 69 -0.16 -14.23 -4.32
CA GLU A 69 -1.34 -13.38 -4.31
C GLU A 69 -0.93 -11.95 -3.94
N PRO A 70 -1.75 -10.94 -4.26
CA PRO A 70 -1.47 -9.57 -3.84
C PRO A 70 -1.36 -9.48 -2.32
N MET A 71 -0.27 -8.85 -1.82
CA MET A 71 -0.03 -8.71 -0.39
C MET A 71 0.77 -7.46 -0.03
N VAL A 72 0.66 -7.04 1.24
CA VAL A 72 1.51 -5.99 1.78
C VAL A 72 2.83 -6.59 2.23
N ALA A 73 3.91 -6.11 1.66
CA ALA A 73 5.27 -6.52 2.02
C ALA A 73 6.15 -5.31 2.35
N GLN A 74 7.32 -5.56 2.91
CA GLN A 74 8.31 -4.53 3.24
C GLN A 74 9.68 -4.93 2.73
N LEU A 75 10.36 -3.99 2.06
CA LEU A 75 11.78 -4.09 1.76
C LEU A 75 12.57 -3.63 2.98
N ILE A 76 13.38 -4.51 3.55
CA ILE A 76 14.18 -4.26 4.76
C ILE A 76 15.64 -4.46 4.45
N VAL A 77 16.46 -3.45 4.76
CA VAL A 77 17.91 -3.53 4.65
C VAL A 77 18.46 -4.08 5.96
N GLU A 78 19.29 -5.12 5.86
CA GLU A 78 19.91 -5.76 7.03
C GLU A 78 20.70 -4.76 7.88
N GLY A 79 20.45 -4.77 9.20
CA GLY A 79 21.12 -3.87 10.15
C GLY A 79 20.53 -2.47 10.24
N TYR A 80 19.46 -2.17 9.51
CA TYR A 80 18.75 -0.88 9.57
C TYR A 80 17.35 -1.06 10.14
N GLN A 81 16.87 -0.05 10.87
CA GLN A 81 15.52 -0.04 11.40
C GLN A 81 14.55 0.51 10.36
N GLY A 82 13.33 -0.03 10.36
CA GLY A 82 12.27 0.36 9.42
C GLY A 82 12.34 -0.43 8.10
N GLY A 83 11.51 -0.03 7.16
CA GLY A 83 11.42 -0.68 5.86
C GLY A 83 10.58 0.16 4.89
N PHE A 84 10.65 -0.22 3.63
CA PHE A 84 9.91 0.43 2.56
C PHE A 84 8.75 -0.47 2.14
N ARG A 85 7.54 0.06 2.23
CA ARG A 85 6.32 -0.69 1.91
C ARG A 85 6.22 -0.94 0.42
N LEU A 86 5.77 -2.14 0.09
CA LEU A 86 5.44 -2.59 -1.25
C LEU A 86 4.08 -3.31 -1.22
N LEU A 87 3.15 -2.86 -2.05
CA LEU A 87 1.98 -3.66 -2.39
C LEU A 87 2.39 -4.62 -3.51
N ALA A 88 2.80 -5.80 -3.09
CA ALA A 88 3.39 -6.80 -4.00
C ALA A 88 2.29 -7.54 -4.75
N GLU A 89 2.45 -7.63 -6.08
CA GLU A 89 1.56 -8.37 -7.00
C GLU A 89 2.35 -9.51 -7.67
N PRO A 90 1.72 -10.67 -7.91
CA PRO A 90 2.36 -11.79 -8.58
C PRO A 90 2.89 -11.43 -9.98
N GLY A 91 4.15 -11.77 -10.26
CA GLY A 91 4.76 -11.60 -11.59
C GLY A 91 5.05 -10.17 -12.02
N VAL A 92 4.90 -9.20 -11.12
CA VAL A 92 5.14 -7.78 -11.42
C VAL A 92 6.60 -7.40 -11.23
N SER A 93 7.09 -6.49 -12.09
CA SER A 93 8.42 -5.88 -11.96
C SER A 93 8.30 -4.46 -11.43
N TYR A 94 9.00 -4.19 -10.33
CA TYR A 94 9.05 -2.89 -9.67
C TYR A 94 10.40 -2.21 -9.87
N GLU A 95 10.38 -0.89 -9.89
CA GLU A 95 11.56 -0.03 -9.81
C GLU A 95 11.54 0.76 -8.49
N ALA A 96 12.66 0.77 -7.77
CA ALA A 96 12.74 1.41 -6.46
C ALA A 96 13.98 2.31 -6.31
N LEU A 97 13.76 3.45 -5.67
CA LEU A 97 14.80 4.25 -5.04
C LEU A 97 14.52 4.29 -3.54
N LEU A 98 15.41 3.72 -2.75
CA LEU A 98 15.28 3.66 -1.30
C LEU A 98 16.24 4.66 -0.66
N THR A 99 15.70 5.67 0.01
CA THR A 99 16.46 6.74 0.66
C THR A 99 15.99 6.92 2.10
N ASN A 100 16.75 7.62 2.92
CA ASN A 100 16.36 7.94 4.31
C ASN A 100 15.44 9.16 4.41
N ASP A 101 15.05 9.73 3.29
CA ASP A 101 14.23 10.93 3.22
C ASP A 101 12.93 10.71 2.44
N SER A 102 12.20 11.78 2.20
CA SER A 102 10.93 11.77 1.47
C SER A 102 11.03 11.51 -0.04
N HIS A 103 12.24 11.27 -0.57
CA HIS A 103 12.47 11.02 -2.00
C HIS A 103 12.43 9.54 -2.38
N SER A 104 12.20 8.66 -1.40
CA SER A 104 11.99 7.24 -1.68
C SER A 104 10.77 7.02 -2.55
N TYR A 105 10.87 6.11 -3.51
CA TYR A 105 9.72 5.63 -4.27
C TYR A 105 9.86 4.16 -4.65
N ILE A 106 8.72 3.51 -4.84
CA ILE A 106 8.61 2.20 -5.49
C ILE A 106 7.51 2.34 -6.53
N ARG A 107 7.79 1.97 -7.77
CA ARG A 107 6.88 2.09 -8.92
C ARG A 107 6.77 0.78 -9.67
N GLY A 108 5.66 0.60 -10.37
CA GLY A 108 5.31 -0.58 -11.13
C GLY A 108 4.29 -1.43 -10.38
N GLY A 109 3.42 -2.06 -11.14
CA GLY A 109 2.24 -2.74 -10.61
C GLY A 109 1.08 -1.78 -10.33
N LYS A 110 -0.12 -2.26 -10.60
CA LYS A 110 -1.31 -1.41 -10.51
C LYS A 110 -1.58 -0.98 -9.07
N LEU A 111 -1.48 -1.92 -8.12
CA LEU A 111 -1.77 -1.64 -6.71
C LEU A 111 -0.80 -0.62 -6.12
N GLN A 112 0.49 -0.77 -6.40
CA GLN A 112 1.50 0.16 -5.90
C GLN A 112 1.34 1.56 -6.51
N ASP A 113 1.16 1.67 -7.82
CA ASP A 113 1.08 2.96 -8.50
C ASP A 113 -0.21 3.71 -8.13
N ASP A 114 -1.33 3.02 -7.97
CA ASP A 114 -2.60 3.61 -7.50
C ASP A 114 -2.46 4.10 -6.05
N TYR A 115 -1.84 3.31 -5.17
CA TYR A 115 -1.60 3.70 -3.79
C TYR A 115 -0.66 4.92 -3.66
N GLU A 116 0.44 4.94 -4.41
CA GLU A 116 1.36 6.09 -4.42
C GLU A 116 0.67 7.36 -4.92
N SER A 117 -0.18 7.23 -5.94
CA SER A 117 -0.98 8.34 -6.46
C SER A 117 -1.95 8.88 -5.41
N TYR A 118 -2.64 7.99 -4.69
CA TYR A 118 -3.50 8.36 -3.57
C TYR A 118 -2.70 9.09 -2.48
N MET A 119 -1.59 8.51 -2.04
CA MET A 119 -0.75 9.07 -0.97
C MET A 119 -0.20 10.45 -1.34
N ALA A 120 0.30 10.63 -2.56
CA ALA A 120 0.84 11.91 -3.02
C ALA A 120 -0.21 13.04 -2.94
N TYR A 121 -1.45 12.76 -3.34
CA TYR A 121 -2.53 13.75 -3.25
C TYR A 121 -3.01 13.95 -1.82
N ALA A 122 -3.20 12.88 -1.05
CA ALA A 122 -3.60 12.96 0.35
C ALA A 122 -2.57 13.77 1.18
N ASP A 123 -1.28 13.56 0.96
CA ASP A 123 -0.21 14.29 1.63
C ASP A 123 -0.20 15.78 1.23
N SER A 124 -0.49 16.10 -0.03
CA SER A 124 -0.64 17.50 -0.45
C SER A 124 -1.78 18.19 0.30
N LEU A 125 -2.91 17.50 0.49
CA LEU A 125 -4.04 18.03 1.28
C LEU A 125 -3.70 18.16 2.77
N ARG A 126 -2.99 17.17 3.36
CA ARG A 126 -2.51 17.25 4.75
C ARG A 126 -1.60 18.45 4.97
N ASN A 127 -0.66 18.72 4.06
CA ASN A 127 0.20 19.89 4.14
C ASN A 127 -0.60 21.20 4.11
N VAL A 128 -1.65 21.30 3.30
CA VAL A 128 -2.58 22.44 3.31
C VAL A 128 -3.29 22.57 4.64
N ILE A 129 -3.82 21.47 5.18
CA ILE A 129 -4.52 21.41 6.48
C ILE A 129 -3.60 21.90 7.60
N ASP A 130 -2.35 21.41 7.65
CA ASP A 130 -1.38 21.79 8.68
C ASP A 130 -0.98 23.27 8.60
N GLY A 131 -0.83 23.78 7.37
CA GLY A 131 -0.60 25.22 7.17
C GLY A 131 -1.77 26.08 7.60
N VAL A 132 -3.02 25.64 7.38
CA VAL A 132 -4.24 26.35 7.83
C VAL A 132 -4.36 26.25 9.37
N ARG A 133 -4.11 25.08 9.95
CA ARG A 133 -4.14 24.85 11.40
C ARG A 133 -3.13 25.75 12.11
N THR A 134 -1.91 25.85 11.60
CA THR A 134 -0.88 26.75 12.13
C THR A 134 -1.35 28.22 12.13
N ARG A 135 -1.97 28.68 11.04
CA ARG A 135 -2.54 30.05 10.97
C ARG A 135 -3.69 30.27 11.94
N TYR A 136 -4.58 29.28 12.09
CA TYR A 136 -5.67 29.32 13.05
C TYR A 136 -5.15 29.53 14.49
N GLU A 137 -4.18 28.72 14.91
CA GLU A 137 -3.61 28.82 16.25
C GLU A 137 -2.86 30.15 16.47
N ALA A 138 -2.15 30.63 15.45
CA ALA A 138 -1.47 31.94 15.51
C ALA A 138 -2.46 33.10 15.68
N HIS A 139 -3.58 33.09 14.96
CA HIS A 139 -4.63 34.11 15.10
C HIS A 139 -5.31 34.04 16.47
N LYS A 140 -5.57 32.83 16.96
CA LYS A 140 -6.14 32.62 18.30
C LYS A 140 -5.23 33.15 19.40
N ALA A 141 -3.94 32.85 19.32
CA ALA A 141 -2.94 33.37 20.30
C ALA A 141 -2.82 34.89 20.30
N GLN A 142 -3.10 35.55 19.17
CA GLN A 142 -3.10 36.99 19.02
C GLN A 142 -4.45 37.65 19.31
N ASN A 143 -5.46 36.90 19.79
CA ASN A 143 -6.84 37.35 20.01
C ASN A 143 -7.51 37.97 18.76
N LYS A 144 -7.08 37.57 17.57
CA LYS A 144 -7.66 37.97 16.27
C LYS A 144 -8.86 37.07 15.92
N PHE A 145 -9.94 37.22 16.69
CA PHE A 145 -11.08 36.26 16.62
C PHE A 145 -11.71 36.13 15.27
N ARG A 146 -11.86 37.24 14.52
CA ARG A 146 -12.42 37.18 13.15
C ARG A 146 -11.55 36.36 12.18
N SER A 147 -10.23 36.60 12.20
CA SER A 147 -9.27 35.87 11.38
C SER A 147 -9.15 34.41 11.81
N ALA A 148 -9.22 34.12 13.10
CA ALA A 148 -9.27 32.78 13.63
C ALA A 148 -10.54 32.04 13.16
N SER A 149 -11.71 32.67 13.20
CA SER A 149 -12.95 32.08 12.71
C SER A 149 -12.85 31.72 11.21
N GLN A 150 -12.33 32.63 10.39
CA GLN A 150 -12.14 32.40 8.95
C GLN A 150 -11.16 31.25 8.67
N ALA A 151 -10.05 31.18 9.44
CA ALA A 151 -9.09 30.09 9.33
C ALA A 151 -9.71 28.75 9.76
N ASN A 152 -10.53 28.72 10.81
CA ASN A 152 -11.24 27.53 11.26
C ASN A 152 -12.24 27.03 10.20
N ASP A 153 -12.98 27.93 9.54
CA ASP A 153 -13.90 27.55 8.46
C ASP A 153 -13.14 26.95 7.25
N THR A 154 -11.94 27.48 6.99
CA THR A 154 -11.07 26.93 5.92
C THR A 154 -10.51 25.58 6.34
N LEU A 155 -10.06 25.42 7.59
CA LEU A 155 -9.57 24.16 8.14
C LEU A 155 -10.63 23.06 8.01
N ARG A 156 -11.84 23.32 8.47
CA ARG A 156 -12.94 22.36 8.40
C ARG A 156 -13.27 21.94 6.95
N ARG A 157 -13.26 22.88 5.99
CA ARG A 157 -13.48 22.56 4.58
C ARG A 157 -12.35 21.70 3.99
N SER A 158 -11.11 21.99 4.36
CA SER A 158 -9.96 21.21 3.91
C SER A 158 -9.96 19.79 4.48
N GLU A 159 -10.33 19.62 5.75
CA GLU A 159 -10.50 18.32 6.40
C GLU A 159 -11.63 17.52 5.76
N GLN A 160 -12.77 18.18 5.47
CA GLN A 160 -13.87 17.55 4.74
C GLN A 160 -13.47 17.12 3.33
N HIS A 161 -12.65 17.90 2.63
CA HIS A 161 -12.15 17.54 1.30
C HIS A 161 -11.25 16.31 1.35
N LEU A 162 -10.31 16.25 2.29
CA LEU A 162 -9.47 15.06 2.47
C LEU A 162 -10.31 13.82 2.82
N HIS A 163 -11.29 13.99 3.69
CA HIS A 163 -12.20 12.90 4.05
C HIS A 163 -12.99 12.39 2.84
N GLN A 164 -13.60 13.29 2.05
CA GLN A 164 -14.34 12.91 0.84
C GLN A 164 -13.43 12.24 -0.19
N PHE A 165 -12.26 12.80 -0.45
CA PHE A 165 -11.28 12.19 -1.35
C PHE A 165 -10.91 10.76 -0.93
N THR A 166 -10.69 10.53 0.37
CA THR A 166 -10.41 9.19 0.89
C THR A 166 -11.60 8.25 0.70
N GLN A 167 -12.82 8.71 0.97
CA GLN A 167 -14.02 7.89 0.75
C GLN A 167 -14.22 7.54 -0.73
N ASP A 168 -14.02 8.50 -1.63
CA ASP A 168 -14.14 8.27 -3.07
C ASP A 168 -13.09 7.26 -3.56
N PHE A 169 -11.86 7.34 -3.04
CA PHE A 169 -10.81 6.38 -3.33
C PHE A 169 -11.18 4.97 -2.87
N LEU A 170 -11.62 4.82 -1.62
CA LEU A 170 -12.06 3.53 -1.07
C LEU A 170 -13.25 2.94 -1.84
N ALA A 171 -14.17 3.79 -2.31
CA ALA A 171 -15.34 3.35 -3.07
C ALA A 171 -15.00 2.94 -4.52
N SER A 172 -13.88 3.44 -5.07
CA SER A 172 -13.45 3.15 -6.45
C SER A 172 -12.61 1.89 -6.59
N HIS A 173 -12.21 1.27 -5.48
CA HIS A 173 -11.39 0.08 -5.44
C HIS A 173 -12.07 -1.01 -4.58
N ASP A 174 -11.92 -2.28 -4.96
CA ASP A 174 -12.43 -3.43 -4.20
C ASP A 174 -11.36 -4.52 -4.13
N ASP A 175 -10.21 -4.18 -3.53
CA ASP A 175 -9.01 -5.00 -3.50
C ASP A 175 -8.16 -4.71 -2.26
N LEU A 176 -6.94 -5.24 -2.24
CA LEU A 176 -5.94 -5.04 -1.18
C LEU A 176 -5.68 -3.57 -0.86
N ILE A 177 -5.69 -2.67 -1.87
CA ILE A 177 -5.48 -1.23 -1.64
C ILE A 177 -6.55 -0.68 -0.70
N THR A 178 -7.82 -1.01 -0.96
CA THR A 178 -8.96 -0.56 -0.15
C THR A 178 -8.82 -1.04 1.28
N ALA A 179 -8.57 -2.35 1.47
CA ALA A 179 -8.38 -2.93 2.80
C ALA A 179 -7.22 -2.27 3.54
N TYR A 180 -6.08 -2.13 2.88
CA TYR A 180 -4.88 -1.55 3.46
C TYR A 180 -5.04 -0.04 3.76
N THR A 181 -5.62 0.72 2.84
CA THR A 181 -5.88 2.16 3.04
C THR A 181 -6.87 2.37 4.19
N PHE A 182 -7.93 1.55 4.27
CA PHE A 182 -8.86 1.58 5.39
C PHE A 182 -8.17 1.33 6.73
N GLN A 183 -7.34 0.29 6.83
CA GLN A 183 -6.65 -0.05 8.07
C GLN A 183 -5.65 1.01 8.53
N THR A 184 -4.95 1.63 7.59
CA THR A 184 -3.83 2.53 7.90
C THR A 184 -4.22 4.00 7.93
N ASN A 185 -5.39 4.36 7.43
CA ASN A 185 -5.82 5.75 7.35
C ASN A 185 -6.00 6.36 8.75
N ALA A 186 -5.36 7.50 9.01
CA ALA A 186 -5.43 8.18 10.30
C ALA A 186 -6.87 8.61 10.64
N LEU A 187 -7.66 8.98 9.64
CA LEU A 187 -9.06 9.35 9.84
C LEU A 187 -9.89 8.19 10.38
N MET A 188 -9.57 6.95 9.96
CA MET A 188 -10.23 5.75 10.47
C MET A 188 -9.85 5.46 11.92
N LYS A 189 -8.59 5.71 12.29
CA LYS A 189 -8.13 5.55 13.69
C LYS A 189 -8.74 6.60 14.62
N GLU A 190 -9.03 7.78 14.10
CA GLU A 190 -9.70 8.87 14.83
C GLU A 190 -11.23 8.73 14.83
N ALA A 191 -11.79 8.00 13.86
CA ALA A 191 -13.21 7.69 13.84
C ALA A 191 -13.57 6.78 15.02
N GLY A 192 -14.66 7.11 15.71
CA GLY A 192 -15.20 6.23 16.75
C GLY A 192 -15.62 4.87 16.18
N LEU A 193 -15.73 3.86 17.03
CA LEU A 193 -16.06 2.49 16.65
C LEU A 193 -17.29 2.39 15.72
N ALA A 194 -18.33 3.19 15.96
CA ALA A 194 -19.55 3.17 15.15
C ALA A 194 -19.32 3.65 13.71
N GLU A 195 -18.44 4.63 13.52
CA GLU A 195 -18.08 5.14 12.19
C GLU A 195 -17.18 4.14 11.46
N SER A 196 -16.16 3.63 12.13
CA SER A 196 -15.27 2.60 11.57
C SER A 196 -16.06 1.37 11.13
N LYS A 197 -17.08 0.96 11.91
CA LYS A 197 -17.96 -0.15 11.54
C LYS A 197 -18.78 0.15 10.28
N ARG A 198 -19.39 1.34 10.17
CA ARG A 198 -20.14 1.73 8.97
C ARG A 198 -19.27 1.74 7.72
N MET A 199 -18.04 2.26 7.84
CA MET A 199 -17.10 2.30 6.73
C MET A 199 -16.66 0.90 6.32
N TYR A 200 -16.35 0.02 7.29
CA TYR A 200 -16.07 -1.39 6.99
C TYR A 200 -17.25 -2.07 6.28
N GLU A 201 -18.48 -1.84 6.75
CA GLU A 201 -19.69 -2.40 6.13
C GLU A 201 -19.86 -1.94 4.67
N SER A 202 -19.41 -0.73 4.34
CA SER A 202 -19.45 -0.17 2.98
C SER A 202 -18.37 -0.70 2.03
N LEU A 203 -17.33 -1.37 2.53
CA LEU A 203 -16.31 -1.97 1.69
C LEU A 203 -16.89 -3.10 0.82
N GLY A 204 -16.34 -3.26 -0.37
CA GLY A 204 -16.70 -4.35 -1.27
C GLY A 204 -16.27 -5.73 -0.76
N ALA A 205 -16.68 -6.77 -1.45
CA ALA A 205 -16.38 -8.14 -1.06
C ALA A 205 -14.88 -8.48 -1.25
N GLY A 206 -14.23 -7.94 -2.27
CA GLY A 206 -12.83 -8.14 -2.54
C GLY A 206 -11.95 -7.57 -1.43
N ALA A 207 -12.22 -6.32 -1.02
CA ALA A 207 -11.50 -5.67 0.07
C ALA A 207 -11.71 -6.36 1.44
N LYS A 208 -12.87 -6.97 1.67
CA LYS A 208 -13.16 -7.74 2.90
C LYS A 208 -12.52 -9.12 2.92
N ALA A 209 -12.14 -9.65 1.77
CA ALA A 209 -11.55 -10.98 1.62
C ALA A 209 -10.01 -10.96 1.77
N THR A 210 -9.40 -9.79 1.76
CA THR A 210 -7.97 -9.56 1.99
C THR A 210 -7.72 -9.16 3.44
#